data_c1dd1d35d1908e8aeb22e94285862745
#
_entry.id   c1dd1d35d1908e8aeb22e94285862745
#
_cell.length_a   1.000
_cell.length_b   1.000
_cell.length_c   1.000
_cell.angle_alpha   90.00
_cell.angle_beta   90.00
_cell.angle_gamma   90.00
#
_symmetry.space_group_name_H-M   'P 1'
#
loop_
_entity.id
_entity.type
_entity.pdbx_description
1 polymer ?
#
loop_
_entity_poly.entity_id
_entity_poly.type
_entity_poly.pdbx_seq_one_letter_code
_entity_poly.pdbx_strand_id
1 'polypeptide(L)'
;VQTRAHDRSDFVTRWPALLARIATAAEAGAKLIVVPEGTVPAYVIGSDPVDPQQIEAAAADVIAVAARTGATIVYGRARAAERGLANSAYVVTPSGIAGYADKCFLWHFDRRWFSAGDALEPVDTPAGRLGVFICADGRIPTIASTLVEKGAEVLVVPTAWVSSGRDPRALENLQADLMIAVRARENGVPLVAANKAGVEARSVAYCGKSQILAADGSVVALAGQDEETTLTGTVAIGPPLVRLGAEPPPVQRLAGDPLPAVLRVAIAAHADPALRASALVADAELVLDPHERPSSSDVALVDDEAMLDPRALVAPRLDGVRLFVWRCSIDAAWAVPFARTRAAELRAYVVAFDTPQRRAFAVDPDGVVICGTFGAFELAAFTFERARTETWRVAPATDVRDALVRVGKITSRAVAP
;
A
#
# COMPACT_ATOMS: atom_id res chain seq x y z
N VAL A 1 -12.47 11.35 -6.55
CA VAL A 1 -13.60 10.90 -7.41
C VAL A 1 -13.47 9.40 -7.65
N GLN A 2 -14.47 8.61 -7.28
CA GLN A 2 -14.58 7.21 -7.69
C GLN A 2 -15.35 7.15 -9.02
N THR A 3 -14.68 6.65 -10.07
CA THR A 3 -15.28 6.58 -11.40
C THR A 3 -15.78 5.18 -11.70
N ARG A 4 -16.80 5.05 -12.55
CA ARG A 4 -17.07 3.77 -13.17
C ARG A 4 -16.00 3.45 -14.21
N ALA A 5 -15.50 2.22 -14.17
CA ALA A 5 -14.56 1.75 -15.17
C ALA A 5 -15.17 1.81 -16.58
N HIS A 6 -14.34 2.06 -17.56
CA HIS A 6 -14.73 2.12 -18.97
C HIS A 6 -13.65 1.48 -19.82
N ASP A 7 -14.07 0.90 -20.92
CA ASP A 7 -13.16 0.37 -21.91
C ASP A 7 -12.54 1.53 -22.71
N ARG A 8 -11.37 1.30 -23.27
CA ARG A 8 -10.68 2.30 -24.08
C ARG A 8 -11.52 2.82 -25.26
N SER A 9 -12.32 1.95 -25.88
CA SER A 9 -13.26 2.33 -26.95
C SER A 9 -14.32 3.33 -26.49
N ASP A 10 -14.66 3.33 -25.22
CA ASP A 10 -15.74 4.14 -24.66
C ASP A 10 -15.25 5.49 -24.13
N PHE A 11 -13.92 5.71 -24.12
CA PHE A 11 -13.32 6.90 -23.51
C PHE A 11 -13.93 8.20 -24.03
N VAL A 12 -14.02 8.37 -25.36
CA VAL A 12 -14.53 9.62 -25.97
C VAL A 12 -15.96 9.90 -25.51
N THR A 13 -16.78 8.87 -25.40
CA THR A 13 -18.18 8.98 -24.96
C THR A 13 -18.30 9.24 -23.47
N ARG A 14 -17.39 8.66 -22.66
CA ARG A 14 -17.42 8.77 -21.19
C ARG A 14 -16.75 10.03 -20.67
N TRP A 15 -15.76 10.56 -21.40
CA TRP A 15 -14.93 11.67 -20.96
C TRP A 15 -15.72 12.93 -20.58
N PRO A 16 -16.71 13.41 -21.35
CA PRO A 16 -17.46 14.62 -20.97
C PRO A 16 -18.18 14.49 -19.62
N ALA A 17 -18.76 13.32 -19.32
CA ALA A 17 -19.43 13.09 -18.05
C ALA A 17 -18.43 13.06 -16.87
N LEU A 18 -17.26 12.46 -17.06
CA LEU A 18 -16.21 12.44 -16.06
C LEU A 18 -15.63 13.84 -15.82
N LEU A 19 -15.37 14.59 -16.90
CA LEU A 19 -14.89 15.97 -16.80
C LEU A 19 -15.90 16.86 -16.07
N ALA A 20 -17.19 16.71 -16.36
CA ALA A 20 -18.26 17.43 -15.66
C ALA A 20 -18.26 17.11 -14.15
N ARG A 21 -18.02 15.86 -13.75
CA ARG A 21 -17.91 15.46 -12.34
C ARG A 21 -16.69 16.11 -11.65
N ILE A 22 -15.55 16.16 -12.35
CA ILE A 22 -14.34 16.86 -11.86
C ILE A 22 -14.64 18.35 -11.70
N ALA A 23 -15.26 18.97 -12.70
CA ALA A 23 -15.61 20.38 -12.68
C ALA A 23 -16.60 20.70 -11.53
N THR A 24 -17.63 19.89 -11.34
CA THR A 24 -18.59 20.05 -10.24
C THR A 24 -17.92 20.00 -8.87
N ALA A 25 -16.99 19.05 -8.67
CA ALA A 25 -16.24 18.97 -7.41
C ALA A 25 -15.36 20.22 -7.17
N ALA A 26 -14.71 20.72 -8.23
CA ALA A 26 -13.90 21.92 -8.17
C ALA A 26 -14.73 23.18 -7.91
N GLU A 27 -15.87 23.34 -8.57
CA GLU A 27 -16.82 24.45 -8.39
C GLU A 27 -17.47 24.45 -7.01
N ALA A 28 -17.63 23.26 -6.41
CA ALA A 28 -18.04 23.10 -5.01
C ALA A 28 -16.96 23.48 -3.98
N GLY A 29 -15.76 23.92 -4.43
CA GLY A 29 -14.70 24.45 -3.59
C GLY A 29 -13.63 23.45 -3.17
N ALA A 30 -13.61 22.23 -3.76
CA ALA A 30 -12.53 21.28 -3.53
C ALA A 30 -11.18 21.85 -3.98
N LYS A 31 -10.19 21.83 -3.10
CA LYS A 31 -8.82 22.32 -3.39
C LYS A 31 -7.94 21.27 -4.06
N LEU A 32 -8.16 20.02 -3.74
CA LEU A 32 -7.49 18.85 -4.30
C LEU A 32 -8.54 17.86 -4.80
N ILE A 33 -8.45 17.49 -6.08
CA ILE A 33 -9.31 16.49 -6.72
C ILE A 33 -8.41 15.36 -7.21
N VAL A 34 -8.71 14.15 -6.81
CA VAL A 34 -7.98 12.95 -7.23
C VAL A 34 -8.90 12.06 -8.06
N VAL A 35 -8.41 11.63 -9.21
CA VAL A 35 -9.10 10.79 -10.18
C VAL A 35 -8.29 9.49 -10.36
N PRO A 36 -8.92 8.35 -10.63
CA PRO A 36 -8.25 7.05 -10.63
C PRO A 36 -7.09 6.90 -11.62
N GLU A 37 -6.26 5.89 -11.38
CA GLU A 37 -5.27 5.36 -12.31
C GLU A 37 -5.90 4.96 -13.65
N GLY A 38 -5.18 5.19 -14.75
CA GLY A 38 -5.63 4.79 -16.08
C GLY A 38 -7.01 5.34 -16.43
N THR A 39 -7.27 6.61 -16.10
CA THR A 39 -8.50 7.30 -16.48
C THR A 39 -8.45 7.74 -17.93
N VAL A 40 -7.26 8.09 -18.45
CA VAL A 40 -7.06 8.57 -19.82
C VAL A 40 -6.04 7.71 -20.55
N PRO A 41 -6.39 6.99 -21.62
CA PRO A 41 -7.77 6.78 -22.09
C PRO A 41 -8.49 5.65 -21.32
N ALA A 42 -7.77 4.72 -20.71
CA ALA A 42 -8.26 3.58 -19.91
C ALA A 42 -7.10 2.96 -19.14
N TYR A 43 -7.36 2.04 -18.20
CA TYR A 43 -6.32 1.26 -17.54
C TYR A 43 -5.85 0.09 -18.43
N VAL A 44 -6.78 -0.60 -19.07
CA VAL A 44 -6.47 -1.67 -20.02
C VAL A 44 -6.19 -1.05 -21.39
N ILE A 45 -4.91 -0.82 -21.69
CA ILE A 45 -4.51 -0.16 -22.95
C ILE A 45 -4.70 -1.07 -24.17
N GLY A 46 -4.42 -2.37 -24.04
CA GLY A 46 -4.44 -3.30 -25.17
C GLY A 46 -3.21 -3.18 -26.06
N SER A 47 -3.30 -3.75 -27.27
CA SER A 47 -2.21 -3.78 -28.25
C SER A 47 -2.21 -2.62 -29.23
N ASP A 48 -3.35 -1.93 -29.38
CA ASP A 48 -3.47 -0.87 -30.36
C ASP A 48 -2.74 0.41 -29.88
N PRO A 49 -2.17 1.19 -30.79
CA PRO A 49 -1.53 2.46 -30.44
C PRO A 49 -2.49 3.40 -29.70
N VAL A 50 -2.00 4.06 -28.67
CA VAL A 50 -2.76 5.11 -27.98
C VAL A 50 -2.71 6.36 -28.84
N ASP A 51 -3.86 6.98 -29.06
CA ASP A 51 -3.95 8.23 -29.81
C ASP A 51 -3.43 9.42 -28.98
N PRO A 52 -2.29 10.03 -29.34
CA PRO A 52 -1.75 11.16 -28.61
C PRO A 52 -2.68 12.39 -28.60
N GLN A 53 -3.43 12.62 -29.69
CA GLN A 53 -4.32 13.78 -29.78
C GLN A 53 -5.47 13.67 -28.75
N GLN A 54 -6.00 12.48 -28.57
CA GLN A 54 -7.03 12.20 -27.57
C GLN A 54 -6.52 12.45 -26.15
N ILE A 55 -5.28 12.05 -25.85
CA ILE A 55 -4.66 12.27 -24.54
C ILE A 55 -4.42 13.76 -24.30
N GLU A 56 -3.91 14.49 -25.28
CA GLU A 56 -3.61 15.91 -25.13
C GLU A 56 -4.90 16.76 -25.07
N ALA A 57 -5.96 16.39 -25.81
CA ALA A 57 -7.26 17.03 -25.68
C ALA A 57 -7.83 16.89 -24.26
N ALA A 58 -7.79 15.69 -23.69
CA ALA A 58 -8.22 15.48 -22.31
C ALA A 58 -7.36 16.26 -21.30
N ALA A 59 -6.05 16.38 -21.54
CA ALA A 59 -5.18 17.20 -20.70
C ALA A 59 -5.55 18.68 -20.76
N ALA A 60 -5.84 19.22 -21.94
CA ALA A 60 -6.29 20.60 -22.12
C ALA A 60 -7.60 20.88 -21.38
N ASP A 61 -8.55 19.95 -21.41
CA ASP A 61 -9.81 20.05 -20.66
C ASP A 61 -9.58 20.13 -19.15
N VAL A 62 -8.70 19.26 -18.59
CA VAL A 62 -8.38 19.28 -17.16
C VAL A 62 -7.68 20.58 -16.76
N ILE A 63 -6.75 21.06 -17.58
CA ILE A 63 -6.07 22.35 -17.38
C ILE A 63 -7.09 23.49 -17.35
N ALA A 64 -8.06 23.49 -18.28
CA ALA A 64 -9.10 24.51 -18.33
C ALA A 64 -9.97 24.50 -17.06
N VAL A 65 -10.32 23.33 -16.52
CA VAL A 65 -11.04 23.22 -15.25
C VAL A 65 -10.21 23.77 -14.10
N ALA A 66 -8.95 23.36 -13.98
CA ALA A 66 -8.06 23.81 -12.91
C ALA A 66 -7.87 25.34 -12.95
N ALA A 67 -7.61 25.92 -14.13
CA ALA A 67 -7.44 27.36 -14.32
C ALA A 67 -8.69 28.16 -13.93
N ARG A 68 -9.88 27.66 -14.28
CA ARG A 68 -11.16 28.34 -13.99
C ARG A 68 -11.52 28.28 -12.50
N THR A 69 -11.21 27.18 -11.84
CA THR A 69 -11.71 26.90 -10.47
C THR A 69 -10.69 27.14 -9.36
N GLY A 70 -9.42 27.22 -9.71
CA GLY A 70 -8.33 27.32 -8.72
C GLY A 70 -7.96 25.98 -8.05
N ALA A 71 -8.53 24.85 -8.50
CA ALA A 71 -8.28 23.53 -7.93
C ALA A 71 -6.98 22.91 -8.45
N THR A 72 -6.35 22.09 -7.62
CA THR A 72 -5.33 21.11 -8.02
C THR A 72 -6.01 19.79 -8.39
N ILE A 73 -5.70 19.24 -9.56
CA ILE A 73 -6.32 18.01 -10.06
C ILE A 73 -5.22 16.97 -10.32
N VAL A 74 -5.37 15.77 -9.75
CA VAL A 74 -4.47 14.63 -10.00
C VAL A 74 -5.26 13.54 -10.71
N TYR A 75 -4.79 13.11 -11.88
CA TYR A 75 -5.47 12.10 -12.69
C TYR A 75 -4.52 11.13 -13.39
N GLY A 76 -4.95 9.88 -13.54
CA GLY A 76 -4.18 8.84 -14.22
C GLY A 76 -4.27 8.96 -15.74
N ARG A 77 -3.13 8.93 -16.43
CA ARG A 77 -3.07 8.87 -17.90
C ARG A 77 -1.89 8.05 -18.42
N ALA A 78 -2.02 7.51 -19.62
CA ALA A 78 -0.89 6.97 -20.35
C ALA A 78 0.03 8.12 -20.83
N ARG A 79 1.33 7.98 -20.67
CA ARG A 79 2.35 8.95 -21.08
C ARG A 79 3.37 8.29 -22.00
N ALA A 80 3.77 8.96 -23.07
CA ALA A 80 4.92 8.54 -23.88
C ALA A 80 6.18 8.60 -23.02
N ALA A 81 6.98 7.55 -23.03
CA ALA A 81 8.24 7.43 -22.32
C ALA A 81 9.35 6.97 -23.31
N GLU A 82 10.61 7.03 -22.89
CA GLU A 82 11.74 6.59 -23.76
C GLU A 82 11.56 5.15 -24.25
N ARG A 83 10.94 4.30 -23.45
CA ARG A 83 10.65 2.90 -23.79
C ARG A 83 9.14 2.64 -23.79
N GLY A 84 8.44 3.13 -24.81
CA GLY A 84 7.02 2.91 -24.99
C GLY A 84 6.14 3.84 -24.13
N LEU A 85 5.29 3.28 -23.29
CA LEU A 85 4.36 4.05 -22.45
C LEU A 85 4.74 3.93 -20.97
N ALA A 86 4.43 4.96 -20.19
CA ALA A 86 4.39 4.93 -18.73
C ALA A 86 2.95 5.05 -18.24
N ASN A 87 2.64 4.38 -17.15
CA ASN A 87 1.41 4.57 -16.39
C ASN A 87 1.66 5.72 -15.41
N SER A 88 1.08 6.88 -15.70
CA SER A 88 1.43 8.12 -15.02
C SER A 88 0.23 8.76 -14.33
N ALA A 89 0.48 9.46 -13.24
CA ALA A 89 -0.45 10.37 -12.58
C ALA A 89 0.05 11.81 -12.80
N TYR A 90 -0.74 12.62 -13.48
CA TYR A 90 -0.44 14.01 -13.74
C TYR A 90 -1.01 14.91 -12.67
N VAL A 91 -0.24 15.89 -12.25
CA VAL A 91 -0.62 16.92 -11.29
C VAL A 91 -0.84 18.23 -12.06
N VAL A 92 -2.08 18.69 -12.09
CA VAL A 92 -2.48 19.92 -12.79
C VAL A 92 -2.89 20.95 -11.75
N THR A 93 -2.36 22.16 -11.89
CA THR A 93 -2.66 23.33 -11.06
C THR A 93 -3.33 24.41 -11.90
N PRO A 94 -3.81 25.51 -11.33
CA PRO A 94 -4.32 26.66 -12.09
C PRO A 94 -3.33 27.22 -13.11
N SER A 95 -2.03 27.01 -12.91
CA SER A 95 -0.96 27.46 -13.80
C SER A 95 -0.60 26.44 -14.90
N GLY A 96 -1.29 25.28 -14.96
CA GLY A 96 -1.03 24.20 -15.90
C GLY A 96 -0.48 22.94 -15.24
N ILE A 97 0.24 22.10 -16.00
CA ILE A 97 0.86 20.87 -15.48
C ILE A 97 2.03 21.24 -14.57
N ALA A 98 1.92 20.91 -13.29
CA ALA A 98 2.97 21.13 -12.29
C ALA A 98 3.98 19.97 -12.25
N GLY A 99 3.56 18.75 -12.59
CA GLY A 99 4.42 17.58 -12.59
C GLY A 99 3.64 16.29 -12.86
N TYR A 100 4.33 15.17 -12.74
CA TYR A 100 3.74 13.84 -12.83
C TYR A 100 4.55 12.83 -12.02
N ALA A 101 3.93 11.70 -11.69
CA ALA A 101 4.59 10.52 -11.15
C ALA A 101 4.34 9.33 -12.08
N ASP A 102 5.35 8.53 -12.34
CA ASP A 102 5.24 7.28 -13.08
C ASP A 102 5.16 6.10 -12.10
N LYS A 103 4.30 5.13 -12.38
CA LYS A 103 4.17 3.92 -11.58
C LYS A 103 5.50 3.18 -11.49
N CYS A 104 6.02 3.05 -10.28
CA CYS A 104 7.28 2.38 -10.01
C CYS A 104 7.15 0.87 -9.93
N PHE A 105 6.10 0.35 -9.31
CA PHE A 105 5.84 -1.08 -9.18
C PHE A 105 4.71 -1.52 -10.11
N LEU A 106 5.09 -2.04 -11.27
CA LEU A 106 4.13 -2.53 -12.27
C LEU A 106 3.46 -3.82 -11.79
N TRP A 107 2.14 -3.84 -11.87
CA TRP A 107 1.30 -4.94 -11.42
C TRP A 107 0.87 -5.84 -12.57
N HIS A 108 1.03 -7.18 -12.42
CA HIS A 108 0.48 -8.19 -13.31
C HIS A 108 0.68 -7.84 -14.81
N PHE A 109 -0.41 -7.49 -15.50
CA PHE A 109 -0.39 -7.20 -16.94
C PHE A 109 0.09 -5.77 -17.29
N ASP A 110 0.31 -4.86 -16.34
CA ASP A 110 0.89 -3.53 -16.59
C ASP A 110 2.18 -3.63 -17.41
N ARG A 111 2.99 -4.63 -17.12
CA ARG A 111 4.28 -4.88 -17.78
C ARG A 111 4.18 -5.17 -19.28
N ARG A 112 2.97 -5.47 -19.77
CA ARG A 112 2.73 -5.66 -21.21
C ARG A 112 2.70 -4.35 -21.96
N TRP A 113 2.37 -3.27 -21.29
CA TRP A 113 2.10 -1.97 -21.91
C TRP A 113 2.99 -0.85 -21.40
N PHE A 114 3.44 -0.94 -20.14
CA PHE A 114 4.12 0.16 -19.47
C PHE A 114 5.54 -0.18 -19.05
N SER A 115 6.39 0.83 -19.12
CA SER A 115 7.70 0.87 -18.48
C SER A 115 7.56 1.41 -17.06
N ALA A 116 8.36 0.86 -16.15
CA ALA A 116 8.33 1.30 -14.76
C ALA A 116 9.07 2.63 -14.56
N GLY A 117 8.49 3.50 -13.75
CA GLY A 117 9.13 4.73 -13.29
C GLY A 117 10.36 4.47 -12.42
N ASP A 118 11.24 5.46 -12.33
CA ASP A 118 12.51 5.42 -11.59
C ASP A 118 12.75 6.67 -10.73
N ALA A 119 11.74 7.50 -10.54
CA ALA A 119 11.78 8.71 -9.72
C ALA A 119 10.66 8.74 -8.69
N LEU A 120 10.95 9.29 -7.53
CA LEU A 120 10.02 9.54 -6.43
C LEU A 120 10.23 11.00 -5.99
N GLU A 121 9.48 11.92 -6.60
CA GLU A 121 9.59 13.35 -6.32
C GLU A 121 8.22 13.93 -5.97
N PRO A 122 8.09 14.62 -4.82
CA PRO A 122 6.89 15.37 -4.50
C PRO A 122 6.70 16.56 -5.44
N VAL A 123 5.45 16.94 -5.66
CA VAL A 123 5.07 18.05 -6.53
C VAL A 123 4.48 19.19 -5.69
N ASP A 124 5.02 20.40 -5.82
CA ASP A 124 4.51 21.60 -5.17
C ASP A 124 3.24 22.08 -5.84
N THR A 125 2.19 22.33 -5.04
CA THR A 125 0.89 22.79 -5.51
C THR A 125 0.23 23.75 -4.53
N PRO A 126 -0.80 24.52 -4.95
CA PRO A 126 -1.61 25.31 -4.02
C PRO A 126 -2.36 24.48 -2.97
N ALA A 127 -2.51 23.19 -3.18
CA ALA A 127 -3.14 22.25 -2.24
C ALA A 127 -2.13 21.55 -1.31
N GLY A 128 -0.90 22.04 -1.23
CA GLY A 128 0.21 21.46 -0.47
C GLY A 128 1.22 20.71 -1.37
N ARG A 129 2.30 20.23 -0.77
CA ARG A 129 3.33 19.43 -1.45
C ARG A 129 2.86 17.98 -1.53
N LEU A 130 2.53 17.50 -2.74
CA LEU A 130 1.91 16.21 -2.97
C LEU A 130 2.94 15.11 -3.21
N GLY A 131 2.89 14.04 -2.42
CA GLY A 131 3.59 12.79 -2.67
C GLY A 131 2.69 11.86 -3.47
N VAL A 132 2.89 11.79 -4.78
CA VAL A 132 2.04 10.99 -5.68
C VAL A 132 2.68 9.64 -5.95
N PHE A 133 1.94 8.56 -5.73
CA PHE A 133 2.31 7.20 -6.13
C PHE A 133 1.08 6.44 -6.64
N ILE A 134 1.26 5.38 -7.42
CA ILE A 134 0.18 4.79 -8.20
C ILE A 134 -0.11 3.36 -7.76
N CYS A 135 -1.32 3.10 -7.25
CA CYS A 135 -1.89 1.77 -7.05
C CYS A 135 -0.95 0.79 -6.31
N ALA A 136 -0.37 -0.18 -7.02
CA ALA A 136 0.51 -1.21 -6.47
C ALA A 136 1.79 -0.65 -5.81
N ASP A 137 2.20 0.58 -6.11
CA ASP A 137 3.28 1.26 -5.41
C ASP A 137 3.04 1.30 -3.90
N GLY A 138 1.78 1.38 -3.48
CA GLY A 138 1.37 1.35 -2.07
C GLY A 138 1.71 0.04 -1.34
N ARG A 139 2.08 -1.04 -2.05
CA ARG A 139 2.61 -2.27 -1.45
C ARG A 139 4.08 -2.18 -1.06
N ILE A 140 4.80 -1.20 -1.59
CA ILE A 140 6.23 -1.03 -1.32
C ILE A 140 6.38 0.04 -0.23
N PRO A 141 6.74 -0.35 1.00
CA PRO A 141 6.70 0.54 2.16
C PRO A 141 7.57 1.80 1.99
N THR A 142 8.70 1.64 1.33
CA THR A 142 9.68 2.73 1.16
C THR A 142 9.28 3.79 0.12
N ILE A 143 8.26 3.57 -0.70
CA ILE A 143 7.80 4.58 -1.68
C ILE A 143 7.15 5.77 -0.96
N ALA A 144 6.16 5.49 -0.09
CA ALA A 144 5.48 6.55 0.64
C ALA A 144 6.42 7.29 1.59
N SER A 145 7.26 6.56 2.35
CA SER A 145 8.21 7.18 3.27
C SER A 145 9.23 8.08 2.55
N THR A 146 9.75 7.66 1.41
CA THR A 146 10.67 8.48 0.61
C THR A 146 10.03 9.78 0.15
N LEU A 147 8.78 9.75 -0.28
CA LEU A 147 8.05 10.96 -0.68
C LEU A 147 7.86 11.91 0.52
N VAL A 148 7.54 11.37 1.70
CA VAL A 148 7.38 12.18 2.92
C VAL A 148 8.74 12.71 3.43
N GLU A 149 9.80 11.91 3.38
CA GLU A 149 11.17 12.35 3.69
C GLU A 149 11.64 13.50 2.78
N LYS A 150 11.17 13.53 1.53
CA LYS A 150 11.39 14.62 0.57
C LYS A 150 10.41 15.80 0.74
N GLY A 151 9.61 15.78 1.80
CA GLY A 151 8.74 16.87 2.20
C GLY A 151 7.32 16.82 1.66
N ALA A 152 6.81 15.66 1.22
CA ALA A 152 5.39 15.53 0.91
C ALA A 152 4.54 15.74 2.17
N GLU A 153 3.51 16.56 2.05
CA GLU A 153 2.56 16.90 3.11
C GLU A 153 1.24 16.15 2.98
N VAL A 154 0.96 15.63 1.79
CA VAL A 154 -0.22 14.83 1.45
C VAL A 154 0.19 13.71 0.52
N LEU A 155 -0.19 12.48 0.83
CA LEU A 155 -0.05 11.35 -0.07
C LEU A 155 -1.26 11.24 -0.98
N VAL A 156 -1.03 11.07 -2.27
CA VAL A 156 -2.08 11.00 -3.30
C VAL A 156 -1.92 9.73 -4.11
N VAL A 157 -2.98 8.93 -4.17
CA VAL A 157 -2.95 7.58 -4.74
C VAL A 157 -4.04 7.39 -5.80
N PRO A 158 -3.81 7.80 -7.05
CA PRO A 158 -4.59 7.29 -8.17
C PRO A 158 -4.43 5.78 -8.26
N THR A 159 -5.54 5.03 -8.28
CA THR A 159 -5.46 3.58 -8.19
C THR A 159 -6.49 2.88 -9.07
N ALA A 160 -6.22 1.62 -9.38
CA ALA A 160 -7.09 0.67 -10.07
C ALA A 160 -7.06 -0.66 -9.31
N TRP A 161 -7.42 -0.63 -8.01
CA TRP A 161 -7.45 -1.82 -7.16
C TRP A 161 -8.48 -2.80 -7.66
N VAL A 162 -7.98 -3.95 -8.11
CA VAL A 162 -8.81 -5.02 -8.63
C VAL A 162 -9.39 -5.87 -7.51
N SER A 163 -10.60 -6.37 -7.71
CA SER A 163 -11.16 -7.42 -6.89
C SER A 163 -10.48 -8.76 -7.21
N SER A 164 -10.38 -9.64 -6.22
CA SER A 164 -9.68 -10.92 -6.37
C SER A 164 -10.43 -11.94 -7.26
N GLY A 165 -11.62 -11.62 -7.74
CA GLY A 165 -12.49 -12.54 -8.48
C GLY A 165 -13.07 -13.69 -7.65
N ARG A 166 -12.80 -13.73 -6.33
CA ARG A 166 -13.45 -14.62 -5.36
C ARG A 166 -14.79 -14.02 -4.93
N ASP A 167 -15.49 -14.57 -3.97
CA ASP A 167 -16.82 -14.10 -3.57
C ASP A 167 -16.89 -12.57 -3.50
N PRO A 168 -17.71 -11.91 -4.34
CA PRO A 168 -17.81 -10.44 -4.36
C PRO A 168 -18.28 -9.83 -3.04
N ARG A 169 -18.91 -10.62 -2.17
CA ARG A 169 -19.41 -10.19 -0.87
C ARG A 169 -18.37 -10.25 0.24
N ALA A 170 -17.27 -10.98 0.03
CA ALA A 170 -16.22 -11.22 1.00
C ALA A 170 -14.84 -10.71 0.53
N LEU A 171 -14.80 -9.84 -0.47
CA LEU A 171 -13.56 -9.40 -1.09
C LEU A 171 -12.84 -8.37 -0.22
N GLU A 172 -11.85 -8.84 0.50
CA GLU A 172 -10.81 -8.00 1.04
C GLU A 172 -9.81 -7.66 -0.07
N ASN A 173 -9.62 -6.38 -0.33
CA ASN A 173 -8.45 -5.88 -1.04
C ASN A 173 -7.47 -5.35 0.01
N LEU A 174 -6.36 -6.05 0.21
CA LEU A 174 -5.42 -5.76 1.28
C LEU A 174 -4.88 -4.32 1.23
N GLN A 175 -4.72 -3.75 0.02
CA GLN A 175 -4.29 -2.35 -0.11
C GLN A 175 -5.40 -1.38 0.32
N ALA A 176 -6.61 -1.55 -0.19
CA ALA A 176 -7.74 -0.68 0.11
C ALA A 176 -8.19 -0.79 1.57
N ASP A 177 -8.20 -1.99 2.11
CA ASP A 177 -8.80 -2.26 3.43
C ASP A 177 -7.80 -2.08 4.60
N LEU A 178 -6.49 -2.17 4.34
CA LEU A 178 -5.47 -2.11 5.38
C LEU A 178 -4.27 -1.24 5.03
N MET A 179 -3.54 -1.58 3.95
CA MET A 179 -2.23 -1.00 3.71
C MET A 179 -2.27 0.52 3.57
N ILE A 180 -3.31 1.06 2.92
CA ILE A 180 -3.36 2.49 2.65
C ILE A 180 -3.57 3.32 3.95
N ALA A 181 -4.33 2.79 4.92
CA ALA A 181 -4.48 3.42 6.22
C ALA A 181 -3.17 3.35 7.03
N VAL A 182 -2.47 2.21 6.94
CA VAL A 182 -1.13 2.08 7.53
C VAL A 182 -0.16 3.06 6.87
N ARG A 183 -0.19 3.26 5.54
CA ARG A 183 0.65 4.26 4.85
C ARG A 183 0.43 5.68 5.35
N ALA A 184 -0.83 6.09 5.59
CA ALA A 184 -1.12 7.40 6.18
C ALA A 184 -0.51 7.50 7.59
N ARG A 185 -0.80 6.51 8.45
CA ARG A 185 -0.40 6.53 9.86
C ARG A 185 1.12 6.45 10.07
N GLU A 186 1.81 5.53 9.41
CA GLU A 186 3.25 5.34 9.59
C GLU A 186 4.09 6.52 9.09
N ASN A 187 3.55 7.29 8.13
CA ASN A 187 4.18 8.49 7.60
C ASN A 187 3.65 9.78 8.24
N GLY A 188 2.57 9.70 9.02
CA GLY A 188 1.99 10.83 9.76
C GLY A 188 1.47 11.95 8.88
N VAL A 189 0.99 11.64 7.67
CA VAL A 189 0.43 12.61 6.71
C VAL A 189 -0.90 12.11 6.16
N PRO A 190 -1.86 13.01 5.83
CA PRO A 190 -3.13 12.60 5.24
C PRO A 190 -2.92 11.94 3.88
N LEU A 191 -3.87 11.08 3.50
CA LEU A 191 -3.82 10.34 2.25
C LEU A 191 -5.17 10.36 1.54
N VAL A 192 -5.13 10.57 0.22
CA VAL A 192 -6.31 10.54 -0.66
C VAL A 192 -6.10 9.47 -1.73
N ALA A 193 -6.95 8.43 -1.72
CA ALA A 193 -6.94 7.38 -2.73
C ALA A 193 -8.22 7.44 -3.58
N ALA A 194 -8.07 7.42 -4.90
CA ALA A 194 -9.18 7.38 -5.84
C ALA A 194 -9.10 6.11 -6.70
N ASN A 195 -10.14 5.28 -6.62
CA ASN A 195 -10.27 4.02 -7.33
C ASN A 195 -11.43 4.03 -8.32
N LYS A 196 -11.45 3.02 -9.18
CA LYS A 196 -12.57 2.69 -10.07
C LYS A 196 -13.55 1.75 -9.38
N ALA A 197 -14.79 1.74 -9.87
CA ALA A 197 -15.82 0.74 -9.59
C ALA A 197 -16.28 0.08 -10.90
N GLY A 198 -16.81 -1.13 -10.82
CA GLY A 198 -17.30 -1.88 -11.98
C GLY A 198 -16.21 -2.67 -12.71
N VAL A 199 -16.42 -2.95 -14.00
CA VAL A 199 -15.61 -3.87 -14.79
C VAL A 199 -15.10 -3.19 -16.05
N GLU A 200 -13.82 -3.41 -16.39
CA GLU A 200 -13.15 -2.98 -17.61
C GLU A 200 -12.73 -4.21 -18.43
N ALA A 201 -12.79 -4.12 -19.75
CA ALA A 201 -12.42 -5.19 -20.68
C ALA A 201 -13.12 -6.54 -20.35
N ARG A 202 -14.34 -6.50 -19.82
CA ARG A 202 -15.16 -7.65 -19.39
C ARG A 202 -14.51 -8.58 -18.36
N SER A 203 -13.34 -8.27 -17.85
CA SER A 203 -12.57 -9.21 -17.03
C SER A 203 -11.86 -8.56 -15.83
N VAL A 204 -11.58 -7.27 -15.87
CA VAL A 204 -10.89 -6.57 -14.78
C VAL A 204 -11.93 -5.88 -13.93
N ALA A 205 -12.28 -6.49 -12.80
CA ALA A 205 -13.22 -5.94 -11.83
C ALA A 205 -12.48 -5.12 -10.78
N TYR A 206 -13.01 -3.95 -10.47
CA TYR A 206 -12.45 -3.03 -9.47
C TYR A 206 -13.28 -3.05 -8.20
N CYS A 207 -12.60 -2.86 -7.06
CA CYS A 207 -13.24 -2.97 -5.76
C CYS A 207 -13.80 -1.65 -5.20
N GLY A 208 -13.76 -0.55 -5.97
CA GLY A 208 -14.15 0.76 -5.44
C GLY A 208 -13.32 1.18 -4.24
N LYS A 209 -13.97 1.53 -3.12
CA LYS A 209 -13.33 1.86 -1.85
C LYS A 209 -12.35 3.04 -1.94
N SER A 210 -12.67 4.04 -2.78
CA SER A 210 -11.96 5.32 -2.73
C SER A 210 -12.07 5.91 -1.34
N GLN A 211 -11.02 6.56 -0.84
CA GLN A 211 -11.01 7.01 0.54
C GLN A 211 -10.17 8.26 0.77
N ILE A 212 -10.54 9.00 1.79
CA ILE A 212 -9.79 10.12 2.36
C ILE A 212 -9.45 9.75 3.79
N LEU A 213 -8.17 9.80 4.11
CA LEU A 213 -7.64 9.42 5.42
C LEU A 213 -6.94 10.61 6.07
N ALA A 214 -7.12 10.74 7.37
CA ALA A 214 -6.35 11.67 8.18
C ALA A 214 -4.91 11.17 8.40
N ALA A 215 -4.04 12.02 8.90
CA ALA A 215 -2.63 11.72 9.13
C ALA A 215 -2.38 10.59 10.15
N ASP A 216 -3.34 10.33 11.03
CA ASP A 216 -3.31 9.20 11.98
C ASP A 216 -3.85 7.89 11.39
N GLY A 217 -4.21 7.88 10.09
CA GLY A 217 -4.79 6.74 9.38
C GLY A 217 -6.28 6.58 9.57
N SER A 218 -6.95 7.43 10.33
CA SER A 218 -8.41 7.37 10.51
C SER A 218 -9.15 7.74 9.21
N VAL A 219 -10.30 7.10 9.00
CA VAL A 219 -11.14 7.31 7.81
C VAL A 219 -11.96 8.59 7.95
N VAL A 220 -11.70 9.57 7.06
CA VAL A 220 -12.52 10.79 6.93
C VAL A 220 -13.71 10.53 6.00
N ALA A 221 -13.47 9.84 4.89
CA ALA A 221 -14.53 9.45 3.96
C ALA A 221 -14.15 8.16 3.23
N LEU A 222 -15.12 7.30 2.96
CA LEU A 222 -14.96 6.02 2.28
C LEU A 222 -16.12 5.78 1.33
N ALA A 223 -15.84 5.44 0.07
CA ALA A 223 -16.85 5.04 -0.91
C ALA A 223 -17.21 3.55 -0.80
N GLY A 224 -18.39 3.22 -1.28
CA GLY A 224 -18.80 1.83 -1.50
C GLY A 224 -18.01 1.14 -2.63
N GLN A 225 -18.31 -0.13 -2.86
CA GLN A 225 -17.56 -0.95 -3.83
C GLN A 225 -17.98 -0.70 -5.28
N ASP A 226 -19.27 -0.49 -5.53
CA ASP A 226 -19.84 -0.53 -6.88
C ASP A 226 -20.40 0.81 -7.37
N GLU A 227 -20.35 1.85 -6.56
CA GLU A 227 -20.92 3.15 -6.89
C GLU A 227 -19.93 4.05 -7.66
N GLU A 228 -20.46 4.85 -8.58
CA GLU A 228 -19.75 6.00 -9.10
C GLU A 228 -20.10 7.22 -8.26
N THR A 229 -19.10 7.79 -7.56
CA THR A 229 -19.36 8.83 -6.56
C THR A 229 -18.24 9.85 -6.45
N THR A 230 -18.54 11.01 -5.89
CA THR A 230 -17.56 12.01 -5.49
C THR A 230 -17.54 12.08 -3.96
N LEU A 231 -16.47 11.58 -3.37
CA LEU A 231 -16.22 11.74 -1.94
C LEU A 231 -15.70 13.15 -1.67
N THR A 232 -16.14 13.73 -0.58
CA THR A 232 -15.61 15.01 -0.06
C THR A 232 -15.21 14.85 1.39
N GLY A 233 -14.13 15.51 1.79
CA GLY A 233 -13.66 15.53 3.15
C GLY A 233 -12.60 16.62 3.32
N THR A 234 -12.38 17.04 4.57
CA THR A 234 -11.35 18.01 4.92
C THR A 234 -10.30 17.31 5.77
N VAL A 235 -9.04 17.46 5.39
CA VAL A 235 -7.90 16.98 6.15
C VAL A 235 -6.98 18.14 6.51
N ALA A 236 -6.37 18.07 7.67
CA ALA A 236 -5.35 19.03 8.07
C ALA A 236 -4.04 18.72 7.35
N ILE A 237 -3.44 19.72 6.70
CA ILE A 237 -2.12 19.67 6.11
C ILE A 237 -1.15 20.40 7.03
N GLY A 238 -0.01 19.77 7.31
CA GLY A 238 1.00 20.31 8.19
C GLY A 238 2.22 19.40 8.26
N PRO A 239 3.15 19.69 9.18
CA PRO A 239 4.29 18.79 9.40
C PRO A 239 3.81 17.38 9.69
N PRO A 240 4.52 16.36 9.21
CA PRO A 240 4.17 14.96 9.50
C PRO A 240 4.04 14.70 11.01
N LEU A 241 3.00 13.98 11.42
CA LEU A 241 2.80 13.58 12.83
C LEU A 241 3.89 12.59 13.28
N VAL A 242 4.45 11.85 12.34
CA VAL A 242 5.56 10.91 12.53
C VAL A 242 6.78 11.47 11.81
N ARG A 243 7.92 11.50 12.48
CA ARG A 243 9.20 11.85 11.87
C ARG A 243 10.09 10.62 11.89
N LEU A 244 10.34 10.09 10.70
CA LEU A 244 11.29 8.99 10.56
C LEU A 244 12.71 9.48 10.85
N GLY A 245 13.50 8.69 11.59
CA GLY A 245 14.91 8.99 11.82
C GLY A 245 15.72 8.93 10.52
N ALA A 246 16.95 9.45 10.53
CA ALA A 246 17.86 9.35 9.36
C ALA A 246 18.11 7.89 8.98
N GLU A 247 18.31 7.04 10.01
CA GLU A 247 18.44 5.59 9.85
C GLU A 247 17.19 4.90 10.40
N PRO A 248 16.77 3.76 9.81
CA PRO A 248 15.69 2.97 10.35
C PRO A 248 16.08 2.36 11.71
N PRO A 249 15.12 2.16 12.62
CA PRO A 249 15.37 1.50 13.90
C PRO A 249 16.00 0.11 13.71
N PRO A 250 16.92 -0.30 14.60
CA PRO A 250 17.59 -1.59 14.50
C PRO A 250 16.61 -2.73 14.77
N VAL A 251 16.75 -3.81 14.02
CA VAL A 251 16.03 -5.08 14.21
C VAL A 251 16.99 -6.11 14.77
N GLN A 252 16.63 -6.75 15.88
CA GLN A 252 17.47 -7.77 16.51
C GLN A 252 17.34 -9.10 15.76
N ARG A 253 18.25 -9.37 14.83
CA ARG A 253 18.37 -10.69 14.19
C ARG A 253 18.94 -11.69 15.20
N LEU A 254 18.36 -12.89 15.20
CA LEU A 254 18.86 -13.97 16.03
C LEU A 254 19.91 -14.80 15.29
N ALA A 255 20.71 -15.54 16.04
CA ALA A 255 21.71 -16.45 15.49
C ALA A 255 21.24 -17.91 15.64
N GLY A 256 21.79 -18.80 14.83
CA GLY A 256 21.48 -20.22 14.85
C GLY A 256 21.17 -20.77 13.48
N ASP A 257 20.81 -22.04 13.44
CA ASP A 257 20.42 -22.72 12.20
C ASP A 257 19.09 -22.18 11.68
N PRO A 258 18.88 -22.22 10.35
CA PRO A 258 17.58 -21.90 9.78
C PRO A 258 16.47 -22.80 10.35
N LEU A 259 15.25 -22.27 10.47
CA LEU A 259 14.08 -23.06 10.86
C LEU A 259 13.88 -24.23 9.87
N PRO A 260 13.32 -25.37 10.28
CA PRO A 260 12.91 -26.45 9.40
C PRO A 260 12.00 -25.99 8.24
N ALA A 261 11.92 -26.76 7.18
CA ALA A 261 11.08 -26.45 6.03
C ALA A 261 9.59 -26.33 6.42
N VAL A 262 9.17 -27.18 7.35
CA VAL A 262 7.85 -27.17 7.99
C VAL A 262 8.08 -27.32 9.48
N LEU A 263 7.38 -26.52 10.28
CA LEU A 263 7.56 -26.46 11.73
C LEU A 263 6.22 -26.13 12.39
N ARG A 264 5.84 -26.90 13.42
CA ARG A 264 4.69 -26.57 14.24
C ARG A 264 5.08 -25.58 15.33
N VAL A 265 4.54 -24.37 15.25
CA VAL A 265 4.84 -23.29 16.18
C VAL A 265 3.64 -23.05 17.09
N ALA A 266 3.84 -23.07 18.40
CA ALA A 266 2.87 -22.58 19.36
C ALA A 266 3.22 -21.16 19.81
N ILE A 267 2.19 -20.36 20.08
CA ILE A 267 2.31 -19.01 20.64
C ILE A 267 1.56 -18.96 21.97
N ALA A 268 2.24 -18.55 23.03
CA ALA A 268 1.64 -18.37 24.36
C ALA A 268 1.47 -16.88 24.66
N ALA A 269 0.31 -16.47 25.17
CA ALA A 269 -0.02 -15.06 25.44
C ALA A 269 0.96 -14.40 26.43
N HIS A 270 1.58 -15.20 27.30
CA HIS A 270 2.60 -14.77 28.26
C HIS A 270 3.55 -15.93 28.57
N ALA A 271 4.68 -15.61 29.18
CA ALA A 271 5.66 -16.63 29.60
C ALA A 271 5.12 -17.41 30.82
N ASP A 272 4.73 -18.65 30.57
CA ASP A 272 4.25 -19.59 31.59
C ASP A 272 4.77 -21.01 31.29
N PRO A 273 5.50 -21.64 32.25
CA PRO A 273 5.99 -22.99 32.08
C PRO A 273 4.89 -24.03 31.82
N ALA A 274 3.68 -23.85 32.38
CA ALA A 274 2.56 -24.76 32.16
C ALA A 274 2.00 -24.65 30.73
N LEU A 275 1.89 -23.43 30.19
CA LEU A 275 1.52 -23.22 28.78
C LEU A 275 2.56 -23.81 27.83
N ARG A 276 3.86 -23.65 28.15
CA ARG A 276 4.96 -24.24 27.38
C ARG A 276 4.90 -25.76 27.39
N ALA A 277 4.69 -26.35 28.55
CA ALA A 277 4.55 -27.82 28.70
C ALA A 277 3.33 -28.33 27.89
N SER A 278 2.19 -27.63 27.97
CA SER A 278 0.98 -27.98 27.23
C SER A 278 1.20 -27.91 25.71
N ALA A 279 1.94 -26.90 25.24
CA ALA A 279 2.29 -26.74 23.83
C ALA A 279 3.15 -27.91 23.32
N LEU A 280 4.14 -28.34 24.09
CA LEU A 280 5.01 -29.47 23.74
C LEU A 280 4.25 -30.80 23.73
N VAL A 281 3.31 -31.00 24.66
CA VAL A 281 2.42 -32.17 24.66
C VAL A 281 1.51 -32.18 23.42
N ALA A 282 1.18 -31.00 22.86
CA ALA A 282 0.42 -30.85 21.64
C ALA A 282 1.31 -30.83 20.36
N ASP A 283 2.46 -31.45 20.40
CA ASP A 283 3.42 -31.62 19.29
C ASP A 283 3.97 -30.28 18.73
N ALA A 284 4.04 -29.23 19.52
CA ALA A 284 4.72 -28.01 19.10
C ALA A 284 6.23 -28.22 19.16
N GLU A 285 6.93 -27.94 18.09
CA GLU A 285 8.39 -28.05 17.97
C GLU A 285 9.08 -26.73 18.38
N LEU A 286 8.38 -25.60 18.28
CA LEU A 286 8.81 -24.30 18.76
C LEU A 286 7.66 -23.64 19.54
N VAL A 287 8.00 -23.15 20.73
CA VAL A 287 7.05 -22.36 21.54
C VAL A 287 7.57 -20.94 21.66
N LEU A 288 6.79 -19.99 21.20
CA LEU A 288 7.07 -18.56 21.31
C LEU A 288 6.22 -17.93 22.41
N ASP A 289 6.83 -17.10 23.21
CA ASP A 289 6.20 -16.21 24.17
C ASP A 289 6.88 -14.83 24.11
N PRO A 290 6.40 -13.79 24.83
CA PRO A 290 7.00 -12.45 24.77
C PRO A 290 8.49 -12.37 25.10
N HIS A 291 9.05 -13.38 25.78
CA HIS A 291 10.44 -13.42 26.23
C HIS A 291 11.32 -14.44 25.50
N GLU A 292 10.72 -15.35 24.73
CA GLU A 292 11.44 -16.39 24.02
C GLU A 292 12.43 -15.81 22.99
N ARG A 293 13.58 -16.45 22.88
CA ARG A 293 14.67 -16.13 21.95
C ARG A 293 15.08 -17.38 21.20
N PRO A 294 14.34 -17.79 20.18
CA PRO A 294 14.67 -19.00 19.43
C PRO A 294 16.05 -18.89 18.78
N SER A 295 16.84 -19.95 18.85
CA SER A 295 18.14 -20.02 18.17
C SER A 295 17.92 -20.28 16.67
N SER A 296 17.67 -19.22 15.89
CA SER A 296 17.49 -19.34 14.44
C SER A 296 17.79 -18.04 13.72
N SER A 297 18.56 -18.15 12.63
CA SER A 297 18.87 -17.04 11.71
C SER A 297 17.66 -16.57 10.88
N ASP A 298 16.60 -17.37 10.80
CA ASP A 298 15.35 -16.99 10.13
C ASP A 298 14.46 -16.05 10.95
N VAL A 299 14.81 -15.84 12.23
CA VAL A 299 13.97 -15.10 13.19
C VAL A 299 14.61 -13.76 13.55
N ALA A 300 13.77 -12.73 13.63
CA ALA A 300 14.15 -11.43 14.18
C ALA A 300 13.13 -10.95 15.20
N LEU A 301 13.60 -10.31 16.25
CA LEU A 301 12.78 -9.65 17.25
C LEU A 301 12.60 -8.20 16.88
N VAL A 302 11.38 -7.71 17.02
CA VAL A 302 10.95 -6.39 16.60
C VAL A 302 10.22 -5.72 17.76
N ASP A 303 10.50 -4.46 18.00
CA ASP A 303 9.74 -3.58 18.88
C ASP A 303 8.76 -2.70 18.09
N ASP A 304 8.05 -1.83 18.78
CA ASP A 304 7.08 -0.93 18.16
C ASP A 304 7.75 0.08 17.21
N GLU A 305 8.92 0.60 17.57
CA GLU A 305 9.64 1.58 16.78
C GLU A 305 10.00 1.00 15.39
N ALA A 306 10.58 -0.18 15.37
CA ALA A 306 10.92 -0.88 14.13
C ALA A 306 9.69 -1.38 13.36
N MET A 307 8.63 -1.82 14.04
CA MET A 307 7.40 -2.26 13.38
C MET A 307 6.67 -1.10 12.70
N LEU A 308 6.70 0.08 13.29
CA LEU A 308 6.02 1.28 12.77
C LEU A 308 6.83 1.96 11.65
N ASP A 309 8.16 1.81 11.62
CA ASP A 309 8.99 2.35 10.53
C ASP A 309 8.89 1.48 9.28
N PRO A 310 8.42 2.02 8.13
CA PRO A 310 8.24 1.26 6.90
C PRO A 310 9.54 0.71 6.31
N ARG A 311 10.70 1.19 6.76
CA ARG A 311 12.03 0.83 6.23
C ARG A 311 12.71 -0.29 7.04
N ALA A 312 12.42 -0.38 8.34
CA ALA A 312 13.21 -1.16 9.29
C ALA A 312 13.28 -2.66 8.98
N LEU A 313 12.19 -3.25 8.51
CA LEU A 313 12.11 -4.70 8.27
C LEU A 313 12.59 -5.12 6.87
N VAL A 314 12.81 -4.17 5.95
CA VAL A 314 13.13 -4.47 4.54
C VAL A 314 14.49 -5.17 4.43
N ALA A 315 15.55 -4.58 4.97
CA ALA A 315 16.89 -5.15 4.89
C ALA A 315 16.99 -6.51 5.60
N PRO A 316 16.53 -6.69 6.86
CA PRO A 316 16.52 -7.99 7.51
C PRO A 316 15.76 -9.06 6.70
N ARG A 317 14.65 -8.68 6.07
CA ARG A 317 13.88 -9.61 5.23
C ARG A 317 14.62 -10.00 3.94
N LEU A 318 15.25 -9.07 3.27
CA LEU A 318 16.09 -9.35 2.08
C LEU A 318 17.29 -10.23 2.43
N ASP A 319 17.83 -10.10 3.65
CA ASP A 319 18.93 -10.89 4.19
C ASP A 319 18.51 -12.25 4.77
N GLY A 320 17.25 -12.65 4.60
CA GLY A 320 16.81 -14.01 4.90
C GLY A 320 15.92 -14.20 6.12
N VAL A 321 15.61 -13.16 6.90
CA VAL A 321 14.62 -13.27 7.99
C VAL A 321 13.25 -13.65 7.39
N ARG A 322 12.57 -14.61 8.02
CA ARG A 322 11.31 -15.20 7.56
C ARG A 322 10.18 -15.08 8.57
N LEU A 323 10.54 -14.90 9.85
CA LEU A 323 9.62 -14.78 10.97
C LEU A 323 10.03 -13.57 11.81
N PHE A 324 9.17 -12.57 11.89
CA PHE A 324 9.32 -11.43 12.78
C PHE A 324 8.48 -11.68 14.03
N VAL A 325 9.11 -11.58 15.19
CA VAL A 325 8.48 -11.69 16.50
C VAL A 325 8.38 -10.30 17.09
N TRP A 326 7.19 -9.76 17.13
CA TRP A 326 6.90 -8.40 17.55
C TRP A 326 6.39 -8.33 18.98
N ARG A 327 7.06 -7.56 19.82
CA ARG A 327 6.55 -7.16 21.13
C ARG A 327 5.74 -5.89 20.96
N CYS A 328 4.43 -6.08 20.89
CA CYS A 328 3.48 -5.02 20.59
C CYS A 328 2.98 -4.34 21.86
N SER A 329 3.07 -3.03 21.91
CA SER A 329 2.46 -2.19 22.96
C SER A 329 1.61 -1.03 22.40
N ILE A 330 1.46 -0.95 21.08
CA ILE A 330 0.63 0.07 20.44
C ILE A 330 -0.86 -0.20 20.68
N ASP A 331 -1.68 0.76 20.32
CA ASP A 331 -3.14 0.64 20.35
C ASP A 331 -3.60 -0.64 19.63
N ALA A 332 -4.43 -1.42 20.32
CA ALA A 332 -4.98 -2.69 19.82
C ALA A 332 -5.69 -2.57 18.46
N ALA A 333 -6.29 -1.42 18.15
CA ALA A 333 -6.91 -1.16 16.86
C ALA A 333 -5.90 -1.17 15.70
N TRP A 334 -4.61 -0.92 15.97
CA TRP A 334 -3.57 -0.86 14.96
C TRP A 334 -2.61 -2.06 14.96
N ALA A 335 -2.58 -2.84 16.03
CA ALA A 335 -1.70 -4.00 16.12
C ALA A 335 -1.91 -4.99 14.94
N VAL A 336 -3.16 -5.38 14.68
CA VAL A 336 -3.49 -6.29 13.57
C VAL A 336 -3.25 -5.64 12.19
N PRO A 337 -3.69 -4.40 11.89
CA PRO A 337 -3.38 -3.74 10.64
C PRO A 337 -1.88 -3.66 10.32
N PHE A 338 -1.03 -3.28 11.28
CA PHE A 338 0.42 -3.25 11.06
C PHE A 338 0.99 -4.65 10.83
N ALA A 339 0.69 -5.63 11.68
CA ALA A 339 1.19 -6.99 11.52
C ALA A 339 0.81 -7.58 10.15
N ARG A 340 -0.43 -7.43 9.73
CA ARG A 340 -0.93 -7.91 8.44
C ARG A 340 -0.27 -7.20 7.26
N THR A 341 -0.11 -5.88 7.35
CA THR A 341 0.56 -5.10 6.32
C THR A 341 2.01 -5.54 6.17
N ARG A 342 2.79 -5.60 7.28
CA ARG A 342 4.20 -6.02 7.23
C ARG A 342 4.37 -7.45 6.71
N ALA A 343 3.52 -8.38 7.16
CA ALA A 343 3.57 -9.75 6.69
C ALA A 343 3.37 -9.84 5.17
N ALA A 344 2.37 -9.15 4.63
CA ALA A 344 2.02 -9.22 3.21
C ALA A 344 3.00 -8.47 2.29
N GLU A 345 3.51 -7.31 2.70
CA GLU A 345 4.46 -6.53 1.89
C GLU A 345 5.85 -7.15 1.85
N LEU A 346 6.22 -7.86 2.92
CA LEU A 346 7.52 -8.52 3.07
C LEU A 346 7.48 -10.02 2.77
N ARG A 347 6.31 -10.61 2.56
CA ARG A 347 6.15 -12.06 2.36
C ARG A 347 6.78 -12.88 3.50
N ALA A 348 6.52 -12.47 4.74
CA ALA A 348 7.08 -13.07 5.94
C ALA A 348 5.99 -13.37 6.96
N TYR A 349 6.26 -14.29 7.89
CA TYR A 349 5.40 -14.47 9.05
C TYR A 349 5.65 -13.34 10.06
N VAL A 350 4.58 -12.91 10.73
CA VAL A 350 4.64 -11.99 11.86
C VAL A 350 3.90 -12.63 13.02
N VAL A 351 4.58 -12.81 14.16
CA VAL A 351 3.97 -13.17 15.44
C VAL A 351 3.99 -11.93 16.33
N ALA A 352 2.82 -11.47 16.74
CA ALA A 352 2.67 -10.31 17.60
C ALA A 352 2.24 -10.73 19.00
N PHE A 353 2.94 -10.22 20.01
CA PHE A 353 2.60 -10.33 21.43
C PHE A 353 2.09 -8.96 21.90
N ASP A 354 0.78 -8.81 21.91
CA ASP A 354 0.09 -7.60 22.40
C ASP A 354 0.09 -7.65 23.94
N THR A 355 1.12 -7.10 24.52
CA THR A 355 1.36 -7.18 25.96
C THR A 355 0.31 -6.46 26.81
N PRO A 356 -0.22 -5.28 26.41
CA PRO A 356 -1.30 -4.62 27.12
C PRO A 356 -2.59 -5.47 27.19
N GLN A 357 -2.91 -6.19 26.12
CA GLN A 357 -4.11 -7.01 26.03
C GLN A 357 -3.88 -8.48 26.47
N ARG A 358 -2.65 -8.84 26.82
CA ARG A 358 -2.24 -10.21 27.15
C ARG A 358 -2.70 -11.24 26.12
N ARG A 359 -2.49 -10.92 24.84
CA ARG A 359 -2.84 -11.79 23.72
C ARG A 359 -1.69 -11.92 22.75
N ALA A 360 -1.70 -12.99 21.97
CA ALA A 360 -0.77 -13.19 20.87
C ALA A 360 -1.54 -13.60 19.61
N PHE A 361 -1.02 -13.25 18.44
CA PHE A 361 -1.56 -13.72 17.17
C PHE A 361 -0.44 -13.88 16.14
N ALA A 362 -0.69 -14.75 15.17
CA ALA A 362 0.23 -14.99 14.06
C ALA A 362 -0.42 -14.62 12.75
N VAL A 363 0.37 -14.00 11.88
CA VAL A 363 -0.01 -13.59 10.52
C VAL A 363 0.92 -14.29 9.52
N ASP A 364 0.34 -14.83 8.46
CA ASP A 364 1.06 -15.51 7.41
C ASP A 364 1.60 -14.54 6.33
N PRO A 365 2.46 -15.02 5.41
CA PRO A 365 3.02 -14.18 4.33
C PRO A 365 2.00 -13.56 3.37
N ASP A 366 0.74 -13.98 3.39
CA ASP A 366 -0.34 -13.38 2.60
C ASP A 366 -1.08 -12.27 3.38
N GLY A 367 -0.70 -12.01 4.65
CA GLY A 367 -1.32 -11.03 5.52
C GLY A 367 -2.61 -11.54 6.18
N VAL A 368 -2.77 -12.84 6.31
CA VAL A 368 -3.94 -13.47 6.96
C VAL A 368 -3.58 -13.81 8.41
N VAL A 369 -4.44 -13.43 9.35
CA VAL A 369 -4.32 -13.90 10.74
C VAL A 369 -4.69 -15.37 10.77
N ILE A 370 -3.72 -16.24 11.05
CA ILE A 370 -3.87 -17.69 10.97
C ILE A 370 -4.14 -18.36 12.32
N CYS A 371 -3.77 -17.71 13.42
CA CYS A 371 -4.14 -18.14 14.77
C CYS A 371 -3.99 -17.00 15.76
N GLY A 372 -4.55 -17.17 16.96
CA GLY A 372 -4.41 -16.21 18.04
C GLY A 372 -4.98 -16.72 19.37
N THR A 373 -4.48 -16.16 20.46
CA THR A 373 -4.96 -16.40 21.82
C THR A 373 -6.10 -15.44 22.13
N PHE A 374 -7.31 -15.81 21.74
CA PHE A 374 -8.50 -14.97 21.90
C PHE A 374 -9.37 -15.43 23.06
N GLY A 375 -9.87 -14.48 23.85
CA GLY A 375 -10.72 -14.76 24.99
C GLY A 375 -9.99 -15.55 26.09
N ALA A 376 -10.51 -16.72 26.45
CA ALA A 376 -9.95 -17.58 27.48
C ALA A 376 -8.78 -18.49 27.01
N PHE A 377 -8.49 -18.48 25.73
CA PHE A 377 -7.40 -19.29 25.17
C PHE A 377 -6.07 -18.54 25.27
N GLU A 378 -5.14 -19.05 26.06
CA GLU A 378 -3.81 -18.45 26.28
C GLU A 378 -2.74 -19.11 25.41
N LEU A 379 -3.09 -20.14 24.65
CA LEU A 379 -2.23 -20.89 23.74
C LEU A 379 -2.91 -21.07 22.39
N ALA A 380 -2.16 -20.81 21.31
CA ALA A 380 -2.58 -21.09 19.94
C ALA A 380 -1.41 -21.67 19.16
N ALA A 381 -1.67 -22.31 18.02
CA ALA A 381 -0.62 -22.89 17.20
C ALA A 381 -0.89 -22.71 15.70
N PHE A 382 0.20 -22.68 14.93
CA PHE A 382 0.17 -22.65 13.47
C PHE A 382 1.30 -23.49 12.89
N THR A 383 1.24 -23.78 11.61
CA THR A 383 2.32 -24.40 10.88
C THR A 383 3.11 -23.32 10.12
N PHE A 384 4.39 -23.19 10.46
CA PHE A 384 5.33 -22.42 9.66
C PHE A 384 5.74 -23.26 8.45
N GLU A 385 5.63 -22.69 7.26
CA GLU A 385 6.05 -23.29 6.00
C GLU A 385 7.05 -22.36 5.31
N ARG A 386 8.32 -22.74 5.26
CA ARG A 386 9.38 -21.96 4.63
C ARG A 386 9.04 -21.59 3.19
N ALA A 387 8.48 -22.52 2.43
CA ALA A 387 8.11 -22.34 1.02
C ALA A 387 7.19 -21.13 0.80
N ARG A 388 6.30 -20.80 1.76
CA ARG A 388 5.43 -19.63 1.68
C ARG A 388 6.19 -18.30 1.76
N THR A 389 7.37 -18.30 2.40
CA THR A 389 8.24 -17.12 2.50
C THR A 389 9.24 -17.02 1.36
N GLU A 390 9.45 -18.09 0.59
CA GLU A 390 10.36 -18.12 -0.57
C GLU A 390 9.71 -17.53 -1.82
N THR A 391 8.39 -17.60 -1.89
CA THR A 391 7.65 -16.94 -2.95
C THR A 391 7.40 -15.47 -2.62
N TRP A 392 8.02 -14.59 -3.40
CA TRP A 392 7.80 -13.14 -3.32
C TRP A 392 6.69 -12.68 -4.27
N ARG A 393 6.12 -13.63 -5.01
CA ARG A 393 5.08 -13.37 -5.99
C ARG A 393 3.74 -13.10 -5.30
N VAL A 394 3.15 -11.94 -5.56
CA VAL A 394 1.84 -11.52 -5.05
C VAL A 394 0.73 -11.57 -6.11
N ALA A 395 1.11 -11.63 -7.38
CA ALA A 395 0.24 -11.86 -8.53
C ALA A 395 1.08 -12.44 -9.68
N PRO A 396 0.48 -12.98 -10.76
CA PRO A 396 1.26 -13.42 -11.91
C PRO A 396 2.21 -12.32 -12.40
N ALA A 397 3.46 -12.68 -12.66
CA ALA A 397 4.54 -11.77 -13.09
C ALA A 397 4.79 -10.55 -12.16
N THR A 398 4.37 -10.61 -10.89
CA THR A 398 4.49 -9.51 -9.93
C THR A 398 5.26 -9.99 -8.70
N ASP A 399 6.54 -9.66 -8.65
CA ASP A 399 7.47 -10.02 -7.58
C ASP A 399 7.79 -8.78 -6.72
N VAL A 400 7.50 -8.86 -5.43
CA VAL A 400 7.70 -7.75 -4.49
C VAL A 400 9.19 -7.54 -4.20
N ARG A 401 10.01 -8.59 -4.19
CA ARG A 401 11.45 -8.51 -3.93
C ARG A 401 12.15 -7.62 -4.95
N ASP A 402 11.86 -7.84 -6.24
CA ASP A 402 12.44 -7.04 -7.31
C ASP A 402 12.08 -5.56 -7.15
N ALA A 403 10.86 -5.28 -6.70
CA ALA A 403 10.40 -3.92 -6.43
C ALA A 403 11.12 -3.30 -5.23
N LEU A 404 11.24 -4.02 -4.12
CA LEU A 404 11.95 -3.54 -2.92
C LEU A 404 13.42 -3.22 -3.24
N VAL A 405 14.12 -4.10 -3.95
CA VAL A 405 15.52 -3.89 -4.36
C VAL A 405 15.65 -2.70 -5.31
N ARG A 406 14.73 -2.55 -6.27
CA ARG A 406 14.78 -1.47 -7.25
C ARG A 406 14.45 -0.12 -6.61
N VAL A 407 13.43 -0.05 -5.79
CA VAL A 407 13.05 1.17 -5.07
C VAL A 407 14.16 1.58 -4.10
N GLY A 408 14.80 0.63 -3.41
CA GLY A 408 15.98 0.89 -2.58
C GLY A 408 17.12 1.59 -3.33
N LYS A 409 17.30 1.28 -4.63
CA LYS A 409 18.29 1.99 -5.49
C LYS A 409 17.84 3.39 -5.89
N ILE A 410 16.54 3.63 -6.04
CA ILE A 410 16.00 4.97 -6.32
C ILE A 410 16.19 5.87 -5.09
N THR A 411 15.87 5.35 -3.91
CA THR A 411 15.98 6.09 -2.65
C THR A 411 17.43 6.41 -2.29
N SER A 412 18.37 5.49 -2.50
CA SER A 412 19.80 5.70 -2.20
C SER A 412 20.48 6.74 -3.12
N ARG A 413 20.00 6.92 -4.36
CA ARG A 413 20.50 7.96 -5.26
C ARG A 413 20.08 9.38 -4.85
N ALA A 414 18.97 9.51 -4.14
CA ALA A 414 18.44 10.79 -3.69
C ALA A 414 19.16 11.35 -2.46
N VAL A 415 19.97 10.55 -1.77
CA VAL A 415 20.71 10.93 -0.54
C VAL A 415 22.19 11.26 -0.82
N ALA A 416 22.66 11.07 -2.06
CA ALA A 416 24.00 11.51 -2.44
C ALA A 416 24.01 13.04 -2.60
N PRO A 417 24.94 13.77 -1.93
CA PRO A 417 25.00 15.22 -1.94
C PRO A 417 25.33 15.80 -3.31
#